data_62a0621abf97e89ac37e0683b2a89b57
#
_entry.id   62a0621abf97e89ac37e0683b2a89b57
#
_cell.length_a   1.000
_cell.length_b   1.000
_cell.length_c   1.000
_cell.angle_alpha   90.00
_cell.angle_beta   90.00
_cell.angle_gamma   90.00
#
_symmetry.space_group_name_H-M   'P 1'
#
loop_
_entity.id
_entity.type
_entity.pdbx_description
1 polymer ?
#
loop_
_entity_poly.entity_id
_entity_poly.type
_entity_poly.pdbx_seq_one_letter_code
_entity_poly.pdbx_strand_id
1 'polypeptide(L)'
;ESGSMSEKYVVRLKNAAIYHADNPFGSTSESKLLQRGEMVLSDVNLCVAPGEFVYLLGRVGSGKSTLLKTLYAEVQLLTGEGRVAGFDLRRLKRRDIPYLRRRIGIVFQDYQLLTDRNVFMNLYYVMKATGWKREQEIRERIDRVLGLVELGSKSYKMPFELSGGEQQRLVIARALLNDPQVLLADEPTGNLDPVT
;
A
#
# COMPACT_ATOMS: atom_id res chain seq x y z
N GLU A 1 -28.60 1.20 -14.26
CA GLU A 1 -27.52 2.22 -14.14
C GLU A 1 -26.43 1.91 -13.07
N SER A 2 -26.43 0.71 -12.49
CA SER A 2 -25.46 0.31 -11.44
C SER A 2 -24.11 -0.22 -11.97
N GLY A 3 -23.96 -0.47 -13.26
CA GLY A 3 -22.74 -1.01 -13.88
C GLY A 3 -21.66 0.03 -14.22
N SER A 4 -22.04 1.29 -14.39
CA SER A 4 -21.15 2.33 -14.93
C SER A 4 -20.29 3.05 -13.87
N MET A 5 -20.68 3.02 -12.59
CA MET A 5 -19.93 3.72 -11.52
C MET A 5 -18.76 2.93 -10.93
N SER A 6 -18.72 1.61 -11.10
CA SER A 6 -17.60 0.79 -10.58
C SER A 6 -16.34 0.87 -11.44
N GLU A 7 -16.45 1.30 -12.70
CA GLU A 7 -15.32 1.44 -13.62
C GLU A 7 -14.59 2.79 -13.50
N LYS A 8 -15.23 3.78 -12.87
CA LYS A 8 -14.68 5.14 -12.75
C LYS A 8 -13.62 5.27 -11.67
N TYR A 9 -13.67 4.45 -10.62
CA TYR A 9 -12.78 4.56 -9.47
C TYR A 9 -12.01 3.28 -9.23
N VAL A 10 -10.70 3.41 -8.98
CA VAL A 10 -9.82 2.30 -8.57
C VAL A 10 -10.01 1.99 -7.09
N VAL A 11 -10.22 3.02 -6.27
CA VAL A 11 -10.51 2.87 -4.84
C VAL A 11 -11.85 3.51 -4.55
N ARG A 12 -12.72 2.78 -3.89
CA ARG A 12 -14.01 3.29 -3.41
C ARG A 12 -14.33 2.70 -2.04
N LEU A 13 -14.46 3.56 -1.05
CA LEU A 13 -15.02 3.24 0.26
C LEU A 13 -16.32 4.00 0.46
N LYS A 14 -17.32 3.36 1.06
CA LYS A 14 -18.58 3.98 1.42
C LYS A 14 -19.02 3.53 2.81
N ASN A 15 -19.23 4.50 3.69
CA ASN A 15 -19.63 4.28 5.08
C ASN A 15 -18.77 3.21 5.77
N ALA A 16 -17.47 3.20 5.48
CA ALA A 16 -16.55 2.21 5.98
C ALA A 16 -16.07 2.57 7.39
N ALA A 17 -16.04 1.58 8.28
CA ALA A 17 -15.35 1.72 9.55
C ALA A 17 -14.06 0.92 9.53
N ILE A 18 -12.98 1.55 9.98
CA ILE A 18 -11.64 0.99 10.01
C ILE A 18 -11.32 0.60 11.46
N TYR A 19 -10.93 -0.64 11.62
CA TYR A 19 -10.60 -1.22 12.91
C TYR A 19 -9.12 -1.56 12.99
N HIS A 20 -8.52 -1.25 14.13
CA HIS A 20 -7.18 -1.73 14.44
C HIS A 20 -7.26 -3.23 14.73
N ALA A 21 -6.57 -4.04 13.95
CA ALA A 21 -6.62 -5.50 14.10
C ALA A 21 -5.19 -6.07 14.14
N ASP A 22 -4.88 -6.76 15.22
CA ASP A 22 -3.63 -7.51 15.39
C ASP A 22 -3.65 -8.87 14.67
N ASN A 23 -4.77 -9.22 14.04
CA ASN A 23 -4.94 -10.52 13.40
C ASN A 23 -4.74 -10.45 11.88
N PRO A 24 -3.96 -11.37 11.31
CA PRO A 24 -3.79 -11.47 9.89
C PRO A 24 -5.12 -11.78 9.18
N PHE A 25 -5.25 -11.25 7.97
CA PHE A 25 -6.41 -11.40 7.11
C PHE A 25 -6.95 -12.85 7.06
N GLY A 26 -8.22 -13.04 7.43
CA GLY A 26 -8.92 -14.33 7.31
C GLY A 26 -8.68 -15.34 8.45
N SER A 27 -8.07 -14.95 9.56
CA SER A 27 -7.79 -15.87 10.68
C SER A 27 -8.90 -15.99 11.72
N THR A 28 -9.89 -15.09 11.73
CA THR A 28 -10.92 -15.03 12.78
C THR A 28 -12.28 -14.66 12.19
N SER A 29 -13.37 -15.10 12.81
CA SER A 29 -14.72 -14.70 12.39
C SER A 29 -14.96 -13.20 12.56
N GLU A 30 -15.69 -12.59 11.64
CA GLU A 30 -16.00 -11.15 11.61
C GLU A 30 -16.57 -10.66 12.97
N SER A 31 -17.47 -11.44 13.57
CA SER A 31 -18.06 -11.12 14.87
C SER A 31 -17.04 -11.02 16.02
N LYS A 32 -16.01 -11.87 16.01
CA LYS A 32 -14.94 -11.82 17.02
C LYS A 32 -13.99 -10.64 16.79
N LEU A 33 -13.74 -10.28 15.53
CA LEU A 33 -12.93 -9.11 15.19
C LEU A 33 -13.62 -7.81 15.59
N LEU A 34 -14.93 -7.70 15.38
CA LEU A 34 -15.73 -6.54 15.80
C LEU A 34 -15.79 -6.38 17.32
N GLN A 35 -15.77 -7.48 18.07
CA GLN A 35 -15.77 -7.43 19.55
C GLN A 35 -14.40 -7.08 20.16
N ARG A 36 -13.31 -7.38 19.45
CA ARG A 36 -11.94 -7.21 19.94
C ARG A 36 -11.19 -6.05 19.30
N GLY A 37 -11.63 -5.61 18.12
CA GLY A 37 -10.98 -4.53 17.38
C GLY A 37 -11.36 -3.16 17.90
N GLU A 38 -10.38 -2.31 18.11
CA GLU A 38 -10.60 -0.89 18.35
C GLU A 38 -10.93 -0.20 17.02
N MET A 39 -12.06 0.50 16.96
CA MET A 39 -12.42 1.31 15.81
C MET A 39 -11.58 2.58 15.82
N VAL A 40 -10.80 2.79 14.76
CA VAL A 40 -9.91 3.95 14.62
C VAL A 40 -10.48 5.02 13.70
N LEU A 41 -11.31 4.65 12.72
CA LEU A 41 -12.01 5.55 11.82
C LEU A 41 -13.44 5.06 11.59
N SER A 42 -14.38 5.98 11.56
CA SER A 42 -15.79 5.72 11.25
C SER A 42 -16.24 6.52 10.04
N ASP A 43 -17.24 6.00 9.35
CA ASP A 43 -17.91 6.67 8.23
C ASP A 43 -16.97 7.19 7.14
N VAL A 44 -15.96 6.36 6.80
CA VAL A 44 -14.99 6.71 5.77
C VAL A 44 -15.62 6.61 4.39
N ASN A 45 -15.59 7.71 3.65
CA ASN A 45 -16.03 7.80 2.26
C ASN A 45 -14.84 8.29 1.42
N LEU A 46 -14.37 7.46 0.49
CA LEU A 46 -13.21 7.75 -0.34
C LEU A 46 -13.44 7.25 -1.76
N CYS A 47 -13.12 8.08 -2.73
CA CYS A 47 -13.10 7.69 -4.14
C CYS A 47 -11.78 8.16 -4.76
N VAL A 48 -11.05 7.25 -5.42
CA VAL A 48 -9.81 7.56 -6.12
C VAL A 48 -9.88 7.03 -7.55
N ALA A 49 -9.66 7.90 -8.52
CA ALA A 49 -9.67 7.56 -9.94
C ALA A 49 -8.30 6.98 -10.39
N PRO A 50 -8.25 6.25 -11.52
CA PRO A 50 -6.99 5.78 -12.08
C PRO A 50 -6.04 6.94 -12.39
N GLY A 51 -4.75 6.76 -12.14
CA GLY A 51 -3.70 7.76 -12.37
C GLY A 51 -3.58 8.81 -11.29
N GLU A 52 -4.41 8.78 -10.25
CA GLU A 52 -4.29 9.72 -9.14
C GLU A 52 -3.17 9.32 -8.18
N PHE A 53 -2.54 10.35 -7.63
CA PHE A 53 -1.63 10.26 -6.49
C PHE A 53 -2.29 10.95 -5.30
N VAL A 54 -2.56 10.20 -4.23
CA VAL A 54 -3.32 10.68 -3.08
C VAL A 54 -2.46 10.67 -1.83
N TYR A 55 -2.34 11.85 -1.21
CA TYR A 55 -1.77 11.98 0.13
C TYR A 55 -2.86 11.95 1.19
N LEU A 56 -2.68 11.11 2.18
CA LEU A 56 -3.50 11.12 3.39
C LEU A 56 -2.86 12.05 4.43
N LEU A 57 -3.57 13.09 4.77
CA LEU A 57 -3.14 14.09 5.75
C LEU A 57 -3.84 13.83 7.09
N GLY A 58 -3.16 14.10 8.18
CA GLY A 58 -3.70 13.98 9.52
C GLY A 58 -2.60 13.71 10.55
N ARG A 59 -2.94 13.82 11.83
CA ARG A 59 -1.99 13.58 12.92
C ARG A 59 -1.56 12.11 12.97
N VAL A 60 -0.35 11.85 13.48
CA VAL A 60 0.11 10.50 13.82
C VAL A 60 -0.90 9.87 14.80
N GLY A 61 -1.29 8.61 14.56
CA GLY A 61 -2.31 7.93 15.36
C GLY A 61 -3.76 8.22 14.97
N SER A 62 -4.02 8.98 13.89
CA SER A 62 -5.38 9.28 13.40
C SER A 62 -6.04 8.13 12.61
N GLY A 63 -5.38 6.98 12.48
CA GLY A 63 -5.92 5.84 11.73
C GLY A 63 -5.53 5.80 10.25
N LYS A 64 -4.74 6.75 9.73
CA LYS A 64 -4.30 6.80 8.34
C LYS A 64 -3.55 5.54 7.90
N SER A 65 -2.58 5.09 8.69
CA SER A 65 -1.81 3.87 8.41
C SER A 65 -2.71 2.64 8.39
N THR A 66 -3.68 2.55 9.29
CA THR A 66 -4.64 1.43 9.34
C THR A 66 -5.58 1.47 8.14
N LEU A 67 -5.99 2.66 7.68
CA LEU A 67 -6.76 2.82 6.45
C LEU A 67 -5.96 2.30 5.24
N LEU A 68 -4.70 2.69 5.09
CA LEU A 68 -3.84 2.21 4.01
C LEU A 68 -3.64 0.70 4.05
N LYS A 69 -3.44 0.13 5.24
CA LYS A 69 -3.35 -1.33 5.44
C LYS A 69 -4.64 -2.05 5.07
N THR A 70 -5.79 -1.43 5.31
CA THR A 70 -7.10 -1.97 4.90
C THR A 70 -7.24 -1.98 3.38
N LEU A 71 -6.86 -0.89 2.70
CA LEU A 71 -6.88 -0.81 1.24
C LEU A 71 -5.91 -1.80 0.59
N TYR A 72 -4.79 -2.08 1.25
CA TYR A 72 -3.76 -3.04 0.80
C TYR A 72 -4.06 -4.49 1.21
N ALA A 73 -5.22 -4.72 1.84
CA ALA A 73 -5.66 -6.04 2.32
C ALA A 73 -4.68 -6.67 3.34
N GLU A 74 -4.05 -5.86 4.17
CA GLU A 74 -3.30 -6.30 5.34
C GLU A 74 -4.22 -6.37 6.56
N VAL A 75 -5.16 -5.42 6.66
CA VAL A 75 -6.24 -5.39 7.65
C VAL A 75 -7.57 -5.62 6.94
N GLN A 76 -8.44 -6.41 7.54
CA GLN A 76 -9.75 -6.73 6.97
C GLN A 76 -10.74 -5.56 7.12
N LEU A 77 -11.49 -5.26 6.06
CA LEU A 77 -12.64 -4.37 6.13
C LEU A 77 -13.83 -5.12 6.74
N LEU A 78 -14.32 -4.66 7.89
CA LEU A 78 -15.37 -5.34 8.65
C LEU A 78 -16.76 -4.73 8.42
N THR A 79 -16.86 -3.43 8.20
CA THR A 79 -18.14 -2.72 8.02
C THR A 79 -18.07 -1.73 6.87
N GLY A 80 -19.22 -1.45 6.27
CA GLY A 80 -19.33 -0.60 5.11
C GLY A 80 -19.03 -1.33 3.80
N GLU A 81 -18.90 -0.57 2.73
CA GLU A 81 -18.56 -1.06 1.40
C GLU A 81 -17.14 -0.62 1.05
N GLY A 82 -16.36 -1.52 0.46
CA GLY A 82 -15.02 -1.21 -0.01
C GLY A 82 -14.66 -1.98 -1.25
N ARG A 83 -14.23 -1.28 -2.29
CA ARG A 83 -13.70 -1.86 -3.53
C ARG A 83 -12.35 -1.25 -3.86
N VAL A 84 -11.40 -2.09 -4.20
CA VAL A 84 -10.07 -1.69 -4.63
C VAL A 84 -9.70 -2.48 -5.87
N ALA A 85 -9.41 -1.78 -6.95
CA ALA A 85 -8.98 -2.36 -8.23
C ALA A 85 -9.91 -3.50 -8.73
N GLY A 86 -11.22 -3.33 -8.53
CA GLY A 86 -12.25 -4.30 -8.90
C GLY A 86 -12.52 -5.39 -7.86
N PHE A 87 -11.71 -5.49 -6.81
CA PHE A 87 -11.92 -6.44 -5.73
C PHE A 87 -12.83 -5.87 -4.62
N ASP A 88 -13.78 -6.68 -4.17
CA ASP A 88 -14.59 -6.37 -2.98
C ASP A 88 -13.80 -6.76 -1.74
N LEU A 89 -13.41 -5.78 -0.90
CA LEU A 89 -12.57 -5.98 0.28
C LEU A 89 -13.23 -6.87 1.33
N ARG A 90 -14.55 -6.90 1.41
CA ARG A 90 -15.27 -7.76 2.36
C ARG A 90 -15.35 -9.21 1.93
N ARG A 91 -15.20 -9.49 0.63
CA ARG A 91 -15.28 -10.83 0.03
C ARG A 91 -13.94 -11.32 -0.51
N LEU A 92 -12.87 -10.56 -0.24
CA LEU A 92 -11.54 -10.84 -0.75
C LEU A 92 -11.02 -12.17 -0.20
N LYS A 93 -10.48 -13.01 -1.07
CA LYS A 93 -9.84 -14.27 -0.71
C LYS A 93 -8.32 -14.07 -0.65
N ARG A 94 -7.65 -14.82 0.21
CA ARG A 94 -6.17 -14.75 0.33
C ARG A 94 -5.44 -14.88 -1.01
N ARG A 95 -5.92 -15.74 -1.89
CA ARG A 95 -5.33 -15.94 -3.23
C ARG A 95 -5.40 -14.72 -4.12
N ASP A 96 -6.34 -13.80 -3.87
CA ASP A 96 -6.58 -12.62 -4.69
C ASP A 96 -5.75 -11.40 -4.22
N ILE A 97 -5.23 -11.44 -2.97
CA ILE A 97 -4.45 -10.37 -2.37
C ILE A 97 -3.23 -9.97 -3.20
N PRO A 98 -2.39 -10.88 -3.72
CA PRO A 98 -1.27 -10.50 -4.57
C PRO A 98 -1.68 -9.71 -5.81
N TYR A 99 -2.79 -10.05 -6.41
CA TYR A 99 -3.32 -9.38 -7.60
C TYR A 99 -3.87 -7.99 -7.28
N LEU A 100 -4.56 -7.82 -6.14
CA LEU A 100 -4.97 -6.52 -5.65
C LEU A 100 -3.74 -5.62 -5.42
N ARG A 101 -2.74 -6.14 -4.72
CA ARG A 101 -1.51 -5.41 -4.38
C ARG A 101 -0.67 -5.01 -5.58
N ARG A 102 -0.77 -5.70 -6.71
CA ARG A 102 -0.15 -5.27 -7.97
C ARG A 102 -0.76 -3.99 -8.54
N ARG A 103 -2.01 -3.67 -8.21
CA ARG A 103 -2.76 -2.58 -8.83
C ARG A 103 -2.73 -1.28 -8.06
N ILE A 104 -2.29 -1.32 -6.81
CA ILE A 104 -2.14 -0.14 -5.97
C ILE A 104 -0.72 -0.04 -5.41
N GLY A 105 -0.16 1.16 -5.40
CA GLY A 105 1.10 1.46 -4.75
C GLY A 105 0.85 2.20 -3.45
N ILE A 106 1.53 1.79 -2.37
CA ILE A 106 1.41 2.43 -1.07
C ILE A 106 2.78 2.84 -0.57
N VAL A 107 2.88 4.07 -0.09
CA VAL A 107 4.05 4.63 0.58
C VAL A 107 3.68 4.88 2.04
N PHE A 108 4.22 4.06 2.94
CA PHE A 108 4.06 4.25 4.38
C PHE A 108 5.05 5.27 4.94
N GLN A 109 4.66 5.98 5.98
CA GLN A 109 5.46 7.02 6.63
C GLN A 109 6.79 6.49 7.20
N ASP A 110 6.80 5.30 7.77
CA ASP A 110 7.97 4.65 8.38
C ASP A 110 8.84 3.86 7.40
N TYR A 111 8.59 4.02 6.10
CA TYR A 111 9.27 3.36 4.99
C TYR A 111 9.21 1.82 4.98
N GLN A 112 9.22 1.15 6.11
CA GLN A 112 9.18 -0.32 6.24
C GLN A 112 10.19 -1.05 5.34
N LEU A 113 11.41 -0.53 5.25
CA LEU A 113 12.50 -1.18 4.51
C LEU A 113 13.07 -2.36 5.31
N LEU A 114 13.41 -3.42 4.60
CA LEU A 114 14.15 -4.54 5.17
C LEU A 114 15.60 -4.12 5.39
N THR A 115 15.95 -3.88 6.65
CA THR A 115 17.25 -3.30 7.03
C THR A 115 18.42 -4.29 6.88
N ASP A 116 18.12 -5.59 6.83
CA ASP A 116 19.07 -6.69 6.63
C ASP A 116 19.18 -7.15 5.17
N ARG A 117 18.59 -6.41 4.24
CA ARG A 117 18.59 -6.68 2.81
C ARG A 117 18.99 -5.45 2.01
N ASN A 118 19.74 -5.66 0.92
CA ASN A 118 20.13 -4.57 0.04
C ASN A 118 18.94 -4.00 -0.76
N VAL A 119 19.18 -2.92 -1.49
CA VAL A 119 18.20 -2.23 -2.33
C VAL A 119 17.50 -3.21 -3.29
N PHE A 120 18.27 -4.03 -4.02
CA PHE A 120 17.70 -5.00 -4.95
C PHE A 120 16.77 -5.98 -4.23
N MET A 121 17.21 -6.57 -3.12
CA MET A 121 16.43 -7.55 -2.38
C MET A 121 15.17 -6.96 -1.74
N ASN A 122 15.18 -5.70 -1.32
CA ASN A 122 13.99 -5.00 -0.86
C ASN A 122 12.90 -4.96 -1.94
N LEU A 123 13.26 -4.78 -3.19
CA LEU A 123 12.34 -4.79 -4.32
C LEU A 123 11.98 -6.23 -4.77
N TYR A 124 12.96 -7.12 -4.78
CA TYR A 124 12.79 -8.52 -5.19
C TYR A 124 11.74 -9.24 -4.35
N TYR A 125 11.77 -9.08 -3.02
CA TYR A 125 10.78 -9.73 -2.15
C TYR A 125 9.36 -9.25 -2.42
N VAL A 126 9.17 -7.97 -2.75
CA VAL A 126 7.85 -7.45 -3.14
C VAL A 126 7.37 -8.10 -4.45
N MET A 127 8.25 -8.25 -5.43
CA MET A 127 7.91 -8.93 -6.68
C MET A 127 7.47 -10.37 -6.43
N LYS A 128 8.22 -11.12 -5.62
CA LYS A 128 7.86 -12.50 -5.24
C LYS A 128 6.55 -12.56 -4.45
N ALA A 129 6.36 -11.69 -3.49
CA ALA A 129 5.15 -11.61 -2.67
C ALA A 129 3.90 -11.23 -3.49
N THR A 130 4.07 -10.51 -4.59
CA THR A 130 3.00 -10.15 -5.53
C THR A 130 2.85 -11.15 -6.68
N GLY A 131 3.47 -12.34 -6.57
CA GLY A 131 3.20 -13.49 -7.42
C GLY A 131 4.01 -13.57 -8.71
N TRP A 132 5.10 -12.78 -8.84
CA TRP A 132 6.01 -12.91 -9.97
C TRP A 132 6.89 -14.16 -9.84
N LYS A 133 7.07 -14.89 -10.93
CA LYS A 133 7.79 -16.18 -10.93
C LYS A 133 9.05 -16.17 -11.77
N ARG A 134 9.06 -15.42 -12.89
CA ARG A 134 10.15 -15.39 -13.83
C ARG A 134 11.24 -14.44 -13.37
N GLU A 135 12.41 -14.97 -13.08
CA GLU A 135 13.55 -14.20 -12.54
C GLU A 135 14.01 -13.08 -13.48
N GLN A 136 14.00 -13.33 -14.79
CA GLN A 136 14.38 -12.31 -15.77
C GLN A 136 13.42 -11.12 -15.74
N GLU A 137 12.11 -11.37 -15.76
CA GLU A 137 11.09 -10.31 -15.71
C GLU A 137 11.20 -9.49 -14.41
N ILE A 138 11.48 -10.17 -13.29
CA ILE A 138 11.68 -9.52 -11.99
C ILE A 138 12.89 -8.58 -12.05
N ARG A 139 14.03 -9.04 -12.57
CA ARG A 139 15.24 -8.22 -12.69
C ARG A 139 15.03 -7.01 -13.60
N GLU A 140 14.48 -7.21 -14.78
CA GLU A 140 14.19 -6.15 -15.74
C GLU A 140 13.29 -5.05 -15.12
N ARG A 141 12.29 -5.46 -14.36
CA ARG A 141 11.38 -4.53 -13.71
C ARG A 141 12.04 -3.77 -12.56
N ILE A 142 12.85 -4.44 -11.76
CA ILE A 142 13.64 -3.79 -10.69
C ILE A 142 14.62 -2.78 -11.29
N ASP A 143 15.37 -3.16 -12.31
CA ASP A 143 16.32 -2.26 -12.98
C ASP A 143 15.62 -1.03 -13.55
N ARG A 144 14.44 -1.23 -14.17
CA ARG A 144 13.62 -0.13 -14.70
C ARG A 144 13.21 0.86 -13.60
N VAL A 145 12.64 0.40 -12.49
CA VAL A 145 12.18 1.32 -11.45
C VAL A 145 13.34 1.98 -10.70
N LEU A 146 14.45 1.29 -10.50
CA LEU A 146 15.66 1.90 -9.95
C LEU A 146 16.22 2.98 -10.88
N GLY A 147 16.17 2.77 -12.18
CA GLY A 147 16.51 3.80 -13.16
C GLY A 147 15.63 5.04 -13.08
N LEU A 148 14.31 4.85 -12.91
CA LEU A 148 13.33 5.95 -12.77
C LEU A 148 13.61 6.83 -11.55
N VAL A 149 14.12 6.27 -10.46
CA VAL A 149 14.40 7.00 -9.20
C VAL A 149 15.89 7.31 -9.00
N GLU A 150 16.71 7.12 -10.04
CA GLU A 150 18.14 7.41 -10.03
C GLU A 150 18.94 6.60 -8.99
N LEU A 151 18.54 5.36 -8.74
CA LEU A 151 19.22 4.42 -7.84
C LEU A 151 19.83 3.21 -8.57
N GLY A 152 19.89 3.23 -9.89
CA GLY A 152 20.37 2.10 -10.69
C GLY A 152 21.79 1.63 -10.34
N SER A 153 22.68 2.55 -9.98
CA SER A 153 24.06 2.23 -9.55
C SER A 153 24.18 1.79 -8.09
N LYS A 154 23.09 1.80 -7.33
CA LYS A 154 23.07 1.55 -5.87
C LYS A 154 22.29 0.31 -5.47
N SER A 155 22.00 -0.59 -6.41
CA SER A 155 21.21 -1.80 -6.19
C SER A 155 21.80 -2.76 -5.13
N TYR A 156 23.12 -2.74 -4.96
CA TYR A 156 23.86 -3.57 -4.00
C TYR A 156 23.97 -2.96 -2.59
N LYS A 157 23.64 -1.67 -2.43
CA LYS A 157 23.77 -0.97 -1.14
C LYS A 157 22.67 -1.40 -0.16
N MET A 158 23.06 -1.37 1.13
CA MET A 158 22.11 -1.58 2.22
C MET A 158 21.32 -0.27 2.50
N PRO A 159 20.11 -0.33 3.06
CA PRO A 159 19.34 0.87 3.37
C PRO A 159 20.09 1.89 4.23
N PHE A 160 20.89 1.47 5.20
CA PHE A 160 21.67 2.36 6.06
C PHE A 160 22.81 3.08 5.33
N GLU A 161 23.22 2.62 4.16
CA GLU A 161 24.22 3.26 3.29
C GLU A 161 23.60 4.33 2.38
N LEU A 162 22.26 4.44 2.36
CA LEU A 162 21.53 5.44 1.58
C LEU A 162 21.25 6.69 2.41
N SER A 163 21.28 7.86 1.76
CA SER A 163 20.75 9.10 2.34
C SER A 163 19.24 8.98 2.61
N GLY A 164 18.68 9.88 3.43
CA GLY A 164 17.24 9.92 3.67
C GLY A 164 16.43 10.10 2.39
N GLY A 165 16.88 10.99 1.49
CA GLY A 165 16.26 11.18 0.18
C GLY A 165 16.36 9.95 -0.72
N GLU A 166 17.47 9.22 -0.69
CA GLU A 166 17.65 7.98 -1.43
C GLU A 166 16.76 6.85 -0.88
N GLN A 167 16.61 6.75 0.45
CA GLN A 167 15.67 5.82 1.07
C GLN A 167 14.22 6.12 0.66
N GLN A 168 13.84 7.39 0.63
CA GLN A 168 12.52 7.82 0.15
C GLN A 168 12.30 7.44 -1.31
N ARG A 169 13.30 7.65 -2.18
CA ARG A 169 13.22 7.22 -3.58
C ARG A 169 13.13 5.71 -3.74
N LEU A 170 13.81 4.93 -2.90
CA LEU A 170 13.68 3.47 -2.88
C LEU A 170 12.25 3.04 -2.53
N VAL A 171 11.62 3.68 -1.57
CA VAL A 171 10.22 3.40 -1.19
C VAL A 171 9.27 3.75 -2.33
N ILE A 172 9.51 4.84 -3.04
CA ILE A 172 8.74 5.20 -4.24
C ILE A 172 8.93 4.16 -5.35
N ALA A 173 10.18 3.73 -5.61
CA ALA A 173 10.46 2.65 -6.58
C ALA A 173 9.71 1.37 -6.24
N ARG A 174 9.67 0.99 -4.96
CA ARG A 174 8.92 -0.15 -4.47
C ARG A 174 7.42 -0.04 -4.76
N ALA A 175 6.83 1.12 -4.55
CA ALA A 175 5.43 1.37 -4.86
C ALA A 175 5.14 1.31 -6.36
N LEU A 176 6.10 1.63 -7.22
CA LEU A 176 5.97 1.64 -8.68
C LEU A 176 6.25 0.28 -9.35
N LEU A 177 6.75 -0.71 -8.63
CA LEU A 177 7.20 -2.00 -9.18
C LEU A 177 6.21 -2.68 -10.11
N ASN A 178 4.92 -2.65 -9.77
CA ASN A 178 3.87 -3.34 -10.49
C ASN A 178 3.08 -2.43 -11.46
N ASP A 179 3.59 -1.25 -11.80
CA ASP A 179 2.87 -0.23 -12.58
C ASP A 179 1.44 0.00 -12.02
N PRO A 180 1.31 0.47 -10.78
CA PRO A 180 0.02 0.58 -10.11
C PRO A 180 -0.89 1.61 -10.78
N GLN A 181 -2.20 1.42 -10.66
CA GLN A 181 -3.21 2.34 -11.19
C GLN A 181 -3.36 3.60 -10.34
N VAL A 182 -3.03 3.53 -9.06
CA VAL A 182 -3.04 4.65 -8.11
C VAL A 182 -1.88 4.53 -7.14
N LEU A 183 -1.41 5.67 -6.63
CA LEU A 183 -0.47 5.76 -5.52
C LEU A 183 -1.15 6.42 -4.33
N LEU A 184 -1.05 5.79 -3.18
CA LEU A 184 -1.55 6.30 -1.91
C LEU A 184 -0.35 6.45 -0.97
N ALA A 185 -0.18 7.63 -0.39
CA ALA A 185 0.90 7.89 0.54
C ALA A 185 0.36 8.40 1.87
N ASP A 186 0.84 7.81 2.95
CA ASP A 186 0.79 8.44 4.26
C ASP A 186 1.80 9.60 4.24
N GLU A 187 1.44 10.75 4.81
CA GLU A 187 2.22 11.99 4.73
C GLU A 187 3.73 11.73 4.88
N PRO A 188 4.53 11.80 3.80
CA PRO A 188 5.95 11.47 3.86
C PRO A 188 6.77 12.56 4.53
N THR A 189 6.17 13.71 4.87
CA THR A 189 6.81 14.93 5.33
C THR A 189 6.51 15.27 6.79
N GLY A 190 6.24 14.28 7.64
CA GLY A 190 6.00 14.50 9.08
C GLY A 190 7.13 15.22 9.84
N ASN A 191 8.21 15.64 9.17
CA ASN A 191 9.35 16.35 9.72
C ASN A 191 9.79 17.57 8.88
N LEU A 192 8.98 18.08 7.97
CA LEU A 192 9.20 19.42 7.44
C LEU A 192 8.58 20.40 8.42
N ASP A 193 9.40 20.95 9.30
CA ASP A 193 9.07 22.18 9.99
C ASP A 193 8.63 23.21 8.93
N PRO A 194 7.50 23.89 9.09
CA PRO A 194 7.19 25.00 8.23
C PRO A 194 8.32 25.98 8.37
N VAL A 195 9.08 26.16 7.29
CA VAL A 195 10.08 27.22 7.22
C VAL A 195 9.33 28.51 7.44
N THR A 196 9.55 29.10 8.59
CA THR A 196 9.17 30.46 8.94
C THR A 196 9.78 31.46 7.95
#